data_89a57f4b4af6fb6fb4052a42daa90395
#
_entry.id   89a57f4b4af6fb6fb4052a42daa90395
#
_cell.length_a   1.000
_cell.length_b   1.000
_cell.length_c   1.000
_cell.angle_alpha   90.00
_cell.angle_beta   90.00
_cell.angle_gamma   90.00
#
_symmetry.space_group_name_H-M   'P 1'
#
loop_
_entity.id
_entity.type
_entity.pdbx_description
1 polymer ?
#
loop_
_entity_poly.entity_id
_entity_poly.type
_entity_poly.pdbx_seq_one_letter_code
_entity_poly.pdbx_strand_id
1 'polypeptide(L)'
;MHELLDLTRELADKELRPQVDSAEREGRFPREVFRVLGRSGLLGLPYPERWGGGGQPYEVYLQVIEELARAWLTIGLGVSVHTLTCLPLAAFGTDEQRDRWLPDLLGGELLGAYCLSEPLCGSDRQ
;
A
#
# COMPACT_ATOMS: atom_id res chain seq x y z
N MET A 1 -18.33 -2.97 -4.44
CA MET A 1 -17.19 -3.93 -4.54
C MET A 1 -16.75 -4.20 -5.96
N HIS A 2 -17.63 -4.62 -6.87
CA HIS A 2 -17.27 -4.86 -8.29
C HIS A 2 -16.66 -3.62 -8.95
N GLU A 3 -17.25 -2.46 -8.76
CA GLU A 3 -16.76 -1.19 -9.30
C GLU A 3 -15.33 -0.86 -8.86
N LEU A 4 -14.99 -1.08 -7.59
CA LEU A 4 -13.64 -0.84 -7.06
C LEU A 4 -12.63 -1.82 -7.67
N LEU A 5 -12.98 -3.08 -7.84
CA LEU A 5 -12.10 -4.08 -8.46
C LEU A 5 -11.90 -3.79 -9.95
N ASP A 6 -12.95 -3.38 -10.66
CA ASP A 6 -12.86 -3.01 -12.07
C ASP A 6 -11.97 -1.77 -12.25
N LEU A 7 -12.12 -0.76 -11.38
CA LEU A 7 -11.24 0.40 -11.35
C LEU A 7 -9.78 0.00 -11.06
N THR A 8 -9.58 -0.93 -10.13
CA THR A 8 -8.23 -1.43 -9.80
C THR A 8 -7.59 -2.14 -10.99
N ARG A 9 -8.34 -2.97 -11.72
CA ARG A 9 -7.87 -3.65 -12.92
C ARG A 9 -7.52 -2.66 -14.02
N GLU A 10 -8.40 -1.69 -14.27
CA GLU A 10 -8.14 -0.65 -15.27
C GLU A 10 -6.89 0.15 -14.95
N LEU A 11 -6.71 0.56 -13.69
CA LEU A 11 -5.52 1.24 -13.23
C LEU A 11 -4.27 0.36 -13.39
N ALA A 12 -4.37 -0.91 -13.02
CA ALA A 12 -3.27 -1.87 -13.15
C ALA A 12 -2.84 -2.07 -14.62
N ASP A 13 -3.79 -2.18 -15.53
CA ASP A 13 -3.51 -2.32 -16.96
C ASP A 13 -2.89 -1.06 -17.56
N LYS A 14 -3.31 0.11 -17.10
CA LYS A 14 -2.85 1.39 -17.61
C LYS A 14 -1.51 1.84 -17.02
N GLU A 15 -1.35 1.71 -15.70
CA GLU A 15 -0.24 2.30 -14.96
C GLU A 15 0.85 1.28 -14.55
N LEU A 16 0.50 0.02 -14.35
CA LEU A 16 1.43 -0.99 -13.89
C LEU A 16 2.02 -1.82 -15.03
N ARG A 17 1.18 -2.55 -15.77
CA ARG A 17 1.64 -3.50 -16.79
C ARG A 17 2.64 -2.91 -17.81
N PRO A 18 2.47 -1.68 -18.31
CA PRO A 18 3.42 -1.13 -19.27
C PRO A 18 4.84 -0.93 -18.74
N GLN A 19 5.01 -0.86 -17.43
CA GLN A 19 6.30 -0.59 -16.78
C GLN A 19 7.04 -1.85 -16.31
N VAL A 20 6.34 -3.00 -16.21
CA VAL A 20 6.87 -4.20 -15.53
C VAL A 20 8.21 -4.61 -16.11
N ASP A 21 8.28 -4.87 -17.42
CA ASP A 21 9.48 -5.42 -18.05
C ASP A 21 10.70 -4.50 -17.93
N SER A 22 10.53 -3.21 -18.15
CA SER A 22 11.63 -2.24 -18.07
C SER A 22 12.09 -2.04 -16.62
N ALA A 23 11.16 -1.86 -15.70
CA ALA A 23 11.48 -1.63 -14.28
C ALA A 23 12.17 -2.85 -13.66
N GLU A 24 11.68 -4.06 -13.93
CA GLU A 24 12.28 -5.29 -13.43
C GLU A 24 13.68 -5.51 -14.02
N ARG A 25 13.85 -5.29 -15.32
CA ARG A 25 15.15 -5.43 -15.99
C ARG A 25 16.18 -4.43 -15.46
N GLU A 26 15.78 -3.20 -15.21
CA GLU A 26 16.64 -2.12 -14.72
C GLU A 26 16.85 -2.16 -13.20
N GLY A 27 16.10 -2.99 -12.46
CA GLY A 27 16.11 -3.00 -11.00
C GLY A 27 15.61 -1.68 -10.40
N ARG A 28 14.71 -0.99 -11.11
CA ARG A 28 14.23 0.33 -10.72
C ARG A 28 12.99 0.22 -9.84
N PHE A 29 13.05 0.83 -8.65
CA PHE A 29 11.90 0.89 -7.76
C PHE A 29 10.84 1.88 -8.29
N PRO A 30 9.58 1.44 -8.48
CA PRO A 30 8.54 2.24 -9.11
C PRO A 30 7.84 3.18 -8.11
N ARG A 31 8.57 4.11 -7.51
CA ARG A 31 8.05 5.01 -6.45
C ARG A 31 6.81 5.78 -6.90
N GLU A 32 6.75 6.22 -8.15
CA GLU A 32 5.63 7.01 -8.67
C GLU A 32 4.32 6.21 -8.72
N VAL A 33 4.39 4.90 -8.92
CA VAL A 33 3.20 4.02 -8.87
C VAL A 33 2.51 4.12 -7.51
N PHE A 34 3.28 4.16 -6.41
CA PHE A 34 2.69 4.30 -5.06
C PHE A 34 2.00 5.65 -4.88
N ARG A 35 2.50 6.73 -5.49
CA ARG A 35 1.81 8.01 -5.49
C ARG A 35 0.48 7.95 -6.26
N VAL A 36 0.48 7.29 -7.41
CA VAL A 36 -0.76 7.07 -8.18
C VAL A 36 -1.77 6.28 -7.37
N LEU A 37 -1.35 5.18 -6.75
CA LEU A 37 -2.22 4.36 -5.89
C LEU A 37 -2.77 5.16 -4.70
N GLY A 38 -1.93 5.99 -4.07
CA GLY A 38 -2.35 6.85 -2.97
C GLY A 38 -3.40 7.87 -3.40
N ARG A 39 -3.17 8.57 -4.52
CA ARG A 39 -4.14 9.53 -5.08
C ARG A 39 -5.45 8.86 -5.50
N SER A 40 -5.41 7.59 -5.87
CA SER A 40 -6.59 6.79 -6.21
C SER A 40 -7.28 6.17 -4.99
N GLY A 41 -6.76 6.40 -3.77
CA GLY A 41 -7.33 5.88 -2.52
C GLY A 41 -7.01 4.41 -2.22
N LEU A 42 -6.17 3.75 -3.03
CA LEU A 42 -5.91 2.32 -2.91
C LEU A 42 -4.90 1.97 -1.81
N LEU A 43 -4.14 2.93 -1.28
CA LEU A 43 -3.23 2.70 -0.15
C LEU A 43 -3.92 2.75 1.21
N GLY A 44 -5.10 3.34 1.29
CA GLY A 44 -5.79 3.58 2.56
C GLY A 44 -7.09 2.81 2.73
N LEU A 45 -7.39 1.80 1.92
CA LEU A 45 -8.71 1.15 1.87
C LEU A 45 -9.26 0.73 3.24
N PRO A 46 -8.50 0.03 4.13
CA PRO A 46 -9.05 -0.43 5.39
C PRO A 46 -8.97 0.60 6.52
N TYR A 47 -8.45 1.79 6.25
CA TYR A 47 -8.26 2.82 7.28
C TYR A 47 -9.43 3.80 7.34
N PRO A 48 -9.63 4.48 8.49
CA PRO A 48 -10.71 5.44 8.67
C PRO A 48 -10.65 6.62 7.70
N GLU A 49 -11.82 7.02 7.21
CA GLU A 49 -11.98 8.16 6.29
C GLU A 49 -11.43 9.48 6.84
N ARG A 50 -11.50 9.68 8.16
CA ARG A 50 -10.99 10.89 8.82
C ARG A 50 -9.49 11.15 8.58
N TRP A 51 -8.72 10.13 8.21
CA TRP A 51 -7.31 10.25 7.87
C TRP A 51 -7.03 10.07 6.37
N GLY A 52 -8.07 10.05 5.55
CA GLY A 52 -7.97 9.83 4.12
C GLY A 52 -8.05 8.37 3.69
N GLY A 53 -8.49 7.50 4.59
CA GLY A 53 -8.74 6.09 4.28
C GLY A 53 -10.07 5.85 3.59
N GLY A 54 -10.25 4.62 3.10
CA GLY A 54 -11.46 4.22 2.39
C GLY A 54 -12.58 3.65 3.26
N GLY A 55 -12.32 3.39 4.54
CA GLY A 55 -13.30 2.78 5.45
C GLY A 55 -13.82 1.42 5.00
N GLN A 56 -13.08 0.72 4.15
CA GLN A 56 -13.52 -0.54 3.55
C GLN A 56 -13.20 -1.74 4.46
N PRO A 57 -13.99 -2.82 4.37
CA PRO A 57 -13.66 -4.08 5.01
C PRO A 57 -12.30 -4.62 4.54
N TYR A 58 -11.62 -5.36 5.41
CA TYR A 58 -10.29 -5.89 5.10
C TYR A 58 -10.31 -6.87 3.92
N GLU A 59 -11.40 -7.59 3.73
CA GLU A 59 -11.61 -8.50 2.60
C GLU A 59 -11.58 -7.76 1.25
N VAL A 60 -12.09 -6.54 1.20
CA VAL A 60 -12.04 -5.69 -0.01
C VAL A 60 -10.59 -5.28 -0.30
N TYR A 61 -9.86 -4.88 0.73
CA TYR A 61 -8.44 -4.59 0.62
C TYR A 61 -7.64 -5.78 0.07
N LEU A 62 -7.87 -7.00 0.59
CA LEU A 62 -7.18 -8.20 0.11
C LEU A 62 -7.46 -8.49 -1.37
N GLN A 63 -8.68 -8.30 -1.83
CA GLN A 63 -9.03 -8.48 -3.23
C GLN A 63 -8.33 -7.45 -4.14
N VAL A 64 -8.20 -6.21 -3.68
CA VAL A 64 -7.45 -5.17 -4.40
C VAL A 64 -5.96 -5.54 -4.47
N ILE A 65 -5.36 -6.01 -3.37
CA ILE A 65 -3.98 -6.50 -3.36
C ILE A 65 -3.78 -7.64 -4.36
N GLU A 66 -4.72 -8.57 -4.44
CA GLU A 66 -4.65 -9.68 -5.41
C GLU A 66 -4.62 -9.17 -6.85
N GLU A 67 -5.47 -8.22 -7.20
CA GLU A 67 -5.49 -7.64 -8.55
C GLU A 67 -4.20 -6.87 -8.87
N LEU A 68 -3.68 -6.11 -7.94
CA LEU A 68 -2.40 -5.41 -8.10
C LEU A 68 -1.25 -6.40 -8.28
N ALA A 69 -1.21 -7.46 -7.47
CA ALA A 69 -0.18 -8.50 -7.53
C ALA A 69 -0.24 -9.31 -8.84
N ARG A 70 -1.42 -9.56 -9.39
CA ARG A 70 -1.58 -10.18 -10.72
C ARG A 70 -0.95 -9.35 -11.83
N ALA A 71 -1.04 -8.04 -11.73
CA ALA A 71 -0.44 -7.14 -12.71
C ALA A 71 1.07 -6.99 -12.49
N TRP A 72 1.47 -6.84 -11.22
CA TRP A 72 2.87 -6.68 -10.84
C TRP A 72 3.06 -7.06 -9.37
N LEU A 73 3.68 -8.21 -9.12
CA LEU A 73 3.88 -8.74 -7.76
C LEU A 73 4.63 -7.76 -6.86
N THR A 74 5.63 -7.06 -7.37
CA THR A 74 6.39 -6.03 -6.64
C THR A 74 5.47 -4.97 -6.05
N ILE A 75 4.46 -4.54 -6.78
CA ILE A 75 3.49 -3.54 -6.32
C ILE A 75 2.56 -4.14 -5.26
N GLY A 76 1.99 -5.32 -5.50
CA GLY A 76 1.14 -5.99 -4.52
C GLY A 76 1.85 -6.19 -3.18
N LEU A 77 3.10 -6.67 -3.22
CA LEU A 77 3.93 -6.82 -2.02
C LEU A 77 4.24 -5.47 -1.36
N GLY A 78 4.64 -4.47 -2.15
CA GLY A 78 4.95 -3.14 -1.64
C GLY A 78 3.78 -2.47 -0.95
N VAL A 79 2.57 -2.57 -1.50
CA VAL A 79 1.35 -2.05 -0.87
C VAL A 79 1.04 -2.80 0.42
N SER A 80 1.20 -4.12 0.45
CA SER A 80 1.03 -4.93 1.66
C SER A 80 1.97 -4.50 2.79
N VAL A 81 3.25 -4.31 2.50
CA VAL A 81 4.24 -3.84 3.49
C VAL A 81 3.96 -2.40 3.93
N HIS A 82 3.55 -1.54 3.02
CA HIS A 82 3.15 -0.17 3.32
C HIS A 82 1.96 -0.14 4.31
N THR A 83 0.93 -0.95 4.05
CA THR A 83 -0.23 -1.09 4.94
C THR A 83 0.18 -1.64 6.31
N LEU A 84 1.10 -2.60 6.34
CA LEU A 84 1.64 -3.15 7.59
C LEU A 84 2.35 -2.07 8.42
N THR A 85 2.98 -1.10 7.78
CA THR A 85 3.60 0.05 8.47
C THR A 85 2.55 1.00 9.04
N CYS A 86 1.45 1.23 8.32
CA CYS A 86 0.37 2.11 8.76
C CYS A 86 -0.41 1.55 9.96
N LEU A 87 -0.51 0.23 10.08
CA LEU A 87 -1.32 -0.43 11.10
C LEU A 87 -0.91 -0.08 12.54
N PRO A 88 0.36 -0.20 12.96
CA PRO A 88 0.77 0.18 14.31
C PRO A 88 0.50 1.65 14.62
N LEU A 89 0.73 2.53 13.65
CA LEU A 89 0.45 3.95 13.81
C LEU A 89 -1.04 4.21 14.00
N ALA A 90 -1.89 3.60 13.18
CA ALA A 90 -3.34 3.75 13.27
C ALA A 90 -3.90 3.17 14.57
N ALA A 91 -3.40 2.01 15.01
CA ALA A 91 -3.91 1.30 16.19
C ALA A 91 -3.37 1.83 17.51
N PHE A 92 -2.09 2.21 17.56
CA PHE A 92 -1.37 2.49 18.81
C PHE A 92 -0.75 3.88 18.87
N GLY A 93 -0.73 4.63 17.78
CA GLY A 93 -0.21 6.00 17.77
C GLY A 93 -1.07 6.96 18.59
N THR A 94 -0.50 8.08 19.00
CA THR A 94 -1.25 9.20 19.56
C THR A 94 -2.06 9.90 18.46
N ASP A 95 -3.06 10.69 18.83
CA ASP A 95 -3.82 11.49 17.85
C ASP A 95 -2.90 12.43 17.06
N GLU A 96 -1.91 13.05 17.73
CA GLU A 96 -0.92 13.90 17.07
C GLU A 96 -0.07 13.13 16.04
N GLN A 97 0.36 11.92 16.39
CA GLN A 97 1.12 11.07 15.47
C GLN A 97 0.29 10.64 14.27
N ARG A 98 -0.96 10.22 14.50
CA ARG A 98 -1.89 9.86 13.44
C ARG A 98 -2.16 11.04 12.50
N ASP A 99 -2.49 12.20 13.06
CA ASP A 99 -2.78 13.42 12.27
C ASP A 99 -1.56 13.88 11.46
N ARG A 100 -0.36 13.67 12.00
CA ARG A 100 0.89 14.11 11.37
C ARG A 100 1.29 13.20 10.19
N TRP A 101 1.14 11.89 10.29
CA TRP A 101 1.72 10.96 9.33
C TRP A 101 0.72 10.13 8.52
N LEU A 102 -0.43 9.77 9.08
CA LEU A 102 -1.38 8.92 8.38
C LEU A 102 -1.91 9.51 7.07
N PRO A 103 -2.32 10.78 7.00
CA PRO A 103 -2.82 11.33 5.74
C PRO A 103 -1.81 11.21 4.59
N ASP A 104 -0.55 11.49 4.84
CA ASP A 104 0.50 11.42 3.84
C ASP A 104 0.89 9.97 3.49
N LEU A 105 0.84 9.06 4.46
CA LEU A 105 1.02 7.63 4.21
C LEU A 105 -0.11 7.08 3.36
N LEU A 106 -1.36 7.34 3.72
CA LEU A 106 -2.52 6.85 2.99
C LEU A 106 -2.66 7.51 1.61
N GLY A 107 -2.23 8.74 1.47
CA GLY A 107 -2.21 9.49 0.21
C GLY A 107 -1.03 9.21 -0.71
N GLY A 108 -0.04 8.43 -0.27
CA GLY A 108 1.12 8.04 -1.09
C GLY A 108 2.27 9.04 -1.12
N GLU A 109 2.21 10.15 -0.40
CA GLU A 109 3.30 11.11 -0.27
C GLU A 109 4.45 10.55 0.55
N LEU A 110 4.14 9.77 1.59
CA LEU A 110 5.10 8.99 2.35
C LEU A 110 4.96 7.51 1.99
N LEU A 111 6.07 6.81 1.95
CA LEU A 111 6.11 5.35 1.77
C LEU A 111 6.65 4.72 3.04
N GLY A 112 5.88 3.80 3.62
CA GLY A 112 6.25 3.08 4.83
C GLY A 112 7.12 1.87 4.55
N ALA A 113 7.93 1.51 5.52
CA ALA A 113 8.73 0.29 5.55
C ALA A 113 8.60 -0.40 6.90
N TYR A 114 8.79 -1.71 6.92
CA TYR A 114 8.71 -2.51 8.13
C TYR A 114 10.07 -3.14 8.44
N CYS A 115 10.75 -2.61 9.44
CA CYS A 115 12.09 -3.02 9.84
C CYS A 115 11.98 -3.90 11.09
N LEU A 116 11.81 -5.22 10.88
CA LEU A 116 11.57 -6.18 11.96
C LEU A 116 12.88 -6.84 12.45
N SER A 117 13.78 -7.18 11.53
CA SER A 117 14.99 -7.93 11.87
C SER A 117 15.94 -7.12 12.73
N GLU A 118 16.46 -7.75 13.77
CA GLU A 118 17.47 -7.22 14.69
C GLU A 118 18.68 -8.16 14.73
N PRO A 119 19.83 -7.76 15.29
CA PRO A 119 21.04 -8.60 15.29
C PRO A 119 20.84 -9.99 15.90
N LEU A 120 19.95 -10.14 16.88
CA LEU A 120 19.68 -11.40 17.56
C LEU A 120 18.31 -12.00 17.23
N CYS A 121 17.55 -11.40 16.31
CA CYS A 121 16.16 -11.76 16.08
C CYS A 121 15.76 -11.44 14.64
N GLY A 122 15.30 -12.47 13.92
CA GLY A 122 14.77 -12.33 12.56
C GLY A 122 13.39 -12.96 12.49
N SER A 123 13.26 -14.10 11.82
CA SER A 123 12.03 -14.88 11.77
C SER A 123 11.58 -15.36 13.15
N ASP A 124 12.53 -15.60 14.04
CA ASP A 124 12.29 -15.89 15.46
C ASP A 124 12.11 -14.58 16.21
N ARG A 125 10.85 -14.20 16.38
CA ARG A 125 10.44 -12.98 17.06
C ARG A 125 10.07 -13.30 18.50
N GLN A 126 10.86 -12.86 19.44
CA GLN A 126 10.55 -12.96 20.87
C GLN A 126 10.26 -11.58 21.45
#